data_cacd7ebca1aff5ff323e9dd77947f34d
#
_entry.id   cacd7ebca1aff5ff323e9dd77947f34d
#
_cell.length_a   1.000
_cell.length_b   1.000
_cell.length_c   1.000
_cell.angle_alpha   90.00
_cell.angle_beta   90.00
_cell.angle_gamma   90.00
#
_symmetry.space_group_name_H-M   'P 1'
#
loop_
_entity.id
_entity.type
_entity.pdbx_description
1 polymer ?
#
loop_
_entity_poly.entity_id
_entity_poly.type
_entity_poly.pdbx_seq_one_letter_code
_entity_poly.pdbx_strand_id
1 'polypeptide(L)'
;MNNFKNNISKNVSIFFDGYAHDFSSIYKEDTKKRSSFDKLMDSWFRKGIEERFSKTISKTNKNSIKSVLDIGCGPGHFVVEFLKQGKKITALDIAPSMLEITKQRVKAMNKEEEVKFILEDYLDYRPKEKLDAACVMGFFDYVEDPVKVLKKLLEDVNKEIYISIPDNKGILAFQRKIRYKLRNCPLFLYSKEYIIECLKEAGCLKISEIDEMDRGYFLTIKK
;
A
#
# COMPACT_ATOMS: atom_id res chain seq x y z
N MET A 1 -20.85 13.99 -7.59
CA MET A 1 -19.50 13.41 -7.49
C MET A 1 -19.10 12.99 -6.05
N ASN A 2 -19.49 13.71 -5.00
CA ASN A 2 -19.12 13.33 -3.60
C ASN A 2 -19.74 12.02 -3.10
N ASN A 3 -20.97 11.68 -3.48
CA ASN A 3 -21.65 10.45 -3.00
C ASN A 3 -21.03 9.14 -3.54
N PHE A 4 -20.42 9.14 -4.72
CA PHE A 4 -19.80 7.95 -5.31
C PHE A 4 -18.45 7.65 -4.67
N LYS A 5 -17.64 8.67 -4.39
CA LYS A 5 -16.36 8.54 -3.67
C LYS A 5 -16.54 7.98 -2.27
N ASN A 6 -17.53 8.51 -1.54
CA ASN A 6 -17.85 8.00 -0.19
C ASN A 6 -18.22 6.51 -0.19
N ASN A 7 -18.76 5.98 -1.30
CA ASN A 7 -19.08 4.56 -1.43
C ASN A 7 -17.84 3.67 -1.64
N ILE A 8 -16.86 4.11 -2.44
CA ILE A 8 -15.62 3.32 -2.68
C ILE A 8 -14.83 3.20 -1.38
N SER A 9 -14.47 4.31 -0.76
CA SER A 9 -13.71 4.35 0.50
C SER A 9 -14.42 3.58 1.61
N LYS A 10 -15.75 3.71 1.73
CA LYS A 10 -16.56 2.98 2.70
C LYS A 10 -16.53 1.47 2.45
N ASN A 11 -16.67 1.02 1.21
CA ASN A 11 -16.65 -0.40 0.88
C ASN A 11 -15.26 -1.01 1.12
N VAL A 12 -14.19 -0.28 0.83
CA VAL A 12 -12.80 -0.67 1.13
C VAL A 12 -12.60 -0.79 2.65
N SER A 13 -13.04 0.19 3.44
CA SER A 13 -12.94 0.13 4.90
C SER A 13 -13.68 -1.08 5.47
N ILE A 14 -14.94 -1.28 5.10
CA ILE A 14 -15.75 -2.42 5.56
C ILE A 14 -15.10 -3.76 5.18
N PHE A 15 -14.58 -3.87 3.95
CA PHE A 15 -13.90 -5.07 3.50
C PHE A 15 -12.68 -5.40 4.38
N PHE A 16 -11.82 -4.41 4.65
CA PHE A 16 -10.63 -4.63 5.45
C PHE A 16 -10.91 -4.81 6.93
N ASP A 17 -11.93 -4.16 7.49
CA ASP A 17 -12.37 -4.39 8.86
C ASP A 17 -12.84 -5.84 9.07
N GLY A 18 -13.62 -6.39 8.14
CA GLY A 18 -14.05 -7.79 8.18
C GLY A 18 -12.91 -8.79 7.93
N TYR A 19 -11.83 -8.37 7.27
CA TYR A 19 -10.73 -9.24 6.87
C TYR A 19 -9.46 -9.12 7.74
N ALA A 20 -9.47 -8.21 8.71
CA ALA A 20 -8.29 -7.86 9.50
C ALA A 20 -7.66 -9.06 10.24
N HIS A 21 -8.49 -9.95 10.82
CA HIS A 21 -8.03 -11.16 11.49
C HIS A 21 -7.39 -12.17 10.53
N ASP A 22 -7.96 -12.36 9.34
CA ASP A 22 -7.44 -13.26 8.33
C ASP A 22 -6.20 -12.71 7.65
N PHE A 23 -6.12 -11.39 7.46
CA PHE A 23 -4.99 -10.72 6.83
C PHE A 23 -3.70 -10.84 7.66
N SER A 24 -3.81 -10.84 8.98
CA SER A 24 -2.66 -11.07 9.87
C SER A 24 -2.12 -12.50 9.76
N SER A 25 -2.95 -13.47 9.40
CA SER A 25 -2.56 -14.87 9.22
C SER A 25 -1.81 -15.13 7.90
N ILE A 26 -2.00 -14.30 6.87
CA ILE A 26 -1.28 -14.40 5.59
C ILE A 26 0.23 -14.18 5.78
N TYR A 27 0.60 -13.42 6.81
CA TYR A 27 2.00 -13.14 7.16
C TYR A 27 2.54 -14.03 8.30
N LYS A 28 1.71 -14.90 8.91
CA LYS A 28 2.14 -15.91 9.89
C LYS A 28 2.20 -17.29 9.22
N GLU A 29 3.25 -18.06 9.50
CA GLU A 29 3.42 -19.47 9.08
C GLU A 29 2.47 -20.40 9.83
N ASP A 30 1.17 -20.28 9.69
CA ASP A 30 0.24 -21.27 10.24
C ASP A 30 -0.25 -22.19 9.13
N THR A 31 0.52 -23.29 8.93
CA THR A 31 0.40 -24.26 7.84
C THR A 31 -0.57 -25.43 8.12
N LYS A 32 -1.39 -25.36 9.15
CA LYS A 32 -2.29 -26.46 9.51
C LYS A 32 -3.64 -26.37 8.78
N LYS A 33 -3.88 -27.33 7.86
CA LYS A 33 -5.11 -27.64 7.13
C LYS A 33 -5.41 -26.80 5.87
N ARG A 34 -4.50 -26.81 4.88
CA ARG A 34 -4.82 -26.30 3.53
C ARG A 34 -4.47 -27.32 2.45
N SER A 35 -5.24 -27.36 1.35
CA SER A 35 -4.99 -28.19 0.17
C SER A 35 -3.61 -27.91 -0.44
N SER A 36 -3.01 -28.91 -1.08
CA SER A 36 -1.72 -28.75 -1.79
C SER A 36 -1.79 -27.69 -2.89
N PHE A 37 -2.95 -27.50 -3.51
CA PHE A 37 -3.20 -26.45 -4.50
C PHE A 37 -3.21 -25.06 -3.84
N ASP A 38 -3.84 -24.90 -2.66
CA ASP A 38 -3.85 -23.66 -1.91
C ASP A 38 -2.43 -23.28 -1.44
N LYS A 39 -1.62 -24.27 -1.05
CA LYS A 39 -0.21 -24.06 -0.67
C LYS A 39 0.65 -23.57 -1.83
N LEU A 40 0.45 -24.09 -3.04
CA LEU A 40 1.16 -23.68 -4.24
C LEU A 40 0.76 -22.24 -4.62
N MET A 41 -0.53 -21.92 -4.59
CA MET A 41 -1.05 -20.59 -4.86
C MET A 41 -0.59 -19.57 -3.82
N ASP A 42 -0.57 -19.95 -2.53
CA ASP A 42 -0.07 -19.11 -1.44
C ASP A 42 1.44 -18.86 -1.54
N SER A 43 2.23 -19.86 -1.92
CA SER A 43 3.68 -19.72 -2.13
C SER A 43 3.97 -18.72 -3.25
N TRP A 44 3.23 -18.82 -4.34
CA TRP A 44 3.38 -17.91 -5.47
C TRP A 44 2.86 -16.50 -5.16
N PHE A 45 1.79 -16.39 -4.36
CA PHE A 45 1.26 -15.11 -3.89
C PHE A 45 2.25 -14.40 -2.95
N ARG A 46 2.94 -15.15 -2.10
CA ARG A 46 3.95 -14.62 -1.16
C ARG A 46 5.15 -14.03 -1.88
N LYS A 47 5.63 -14.67 -2.95
CA LYS A 47 6.81 -14.21 -3.70
C LYS A 47 6.69 -12.76 -4.16
N GLY A 48 5.56 -12.36 -4.76
CA GLY A 48 5.34 -10.98 -5.21
C GLY A 48 5.18 -9.99 -4.04
N ILE A 49 4.67 -10.45 -2.89
CA ILE A 49 4.60 -9.65 -1.66
C ILE A 49 6.00 -9.43 -1.07
N GLU A 50 6.80 -10.49 -0.99
CA GLU A 50 8.17 -10.47 -0.47
C GLU A 50 9.10 -9.60 -1.32
N GLU A 51 8.97 -9.67 -2.65
CA GLU A 51 9.76 -8.86 -3.57
C GLU A 51 9.50 -7.36 -3.36
N ARG A 52 8.25 -6.91 -3.37
CA ARG A 52 7.93 -5.49 -3.14
C ARG A 52 8.26 -5.05 -1.72
N PHE A 53 8.11 -5.94 -0.73
CA PHE A 53 8.47 -5.67 0.65
C PHE A 53 9.97 -5.43 0.80
N SER A 54 10.81 -6.38 0.39
CA SER A 54 12.26 -6.26 0.48
C SER A 54 12.81 -5.08 -0.32
N LYS A 55 12.25 -4.82 -1.50
CA LYS A 55 12.62 -3.69 -2.34
C LYS A 55 12.30 -2.35 -1.66
N THR A 56 11.11 -2.21 -1.07
CA THR A 56 10.71 -1.00 -0.35
C THR A 56 11.61 -0.76 0.86
N ILE A 57 11.84 -1.81 1.67
CA ILE A 57 12.68 -1.72 2.86
C ILE A 57 14.13 -1.35 2.50
N SER A 58 14.70 -1.94 1.46
CA SER A 58 16.02 -1.59 0.96
C SER A 58 16.10 -0.13 0.47
N LYS A 59 15.10 0.32 -0.31
CA LYS A 59 15.08 1.68 -0.85
C LYS A 59 14.88 2.75 0.22
N THR A 60 14.15 2.46 1.31
CA THR A 60 13.95 3.39 2.43
C THR A 60 15.12 3.42 3.41
N ASN A 61 15.99 2.40 3.41
CA ASN A 61 17.13 2.32 4.31
C ASN A 61 18.28 3.26 3.89
N LYS A 62 17.99 4.56 3.90
CA LYS A 62 18.91 5.65 3.56
C LYS A 62 18.94 6.68 4.69
N ASN A 63 20.12 7.23 4.97
CA ASN A 63 20.28 8.30 5.97
C ASN A 63 19.53 9.60 5.58
N SER A 64 19.28 9.81 4.30
CA SER A 64 18.53 10.97 3.79
C SER A 64 17.03 10.90 4.09
N ILE A 65 16.46 9.70 4.32
CA ILE A 65 15.06 9.50 4.67
C ILE A 65 14.97 9.39 6.19
N LYS A 66 14.31 10.34 6.84
CA LYS A 66 14.06 10.38 8.30
C LYS A 66 12.61 10.14 8.65
N SER A 67 11.68 10.51 7.77
CA SER A 67 10.25 10.38 7.97
C SER A 67 9.57 9.70 6.78
N VAL A 68 8.61 8.81 7.09
CA VAL A 68 7.88 8.04 6.07
C VAL A 68 6.37 8.14 6.32
N LEU A 69 5.62 8.43 5.26
CA LEU A 69 4.17 8.31 5.20
C LEU A 69 3.82 6.92 4.65
N ASP A 70 3.25 6.06 5.47
CA ASP A 70 2.76 4.74 5.05
C ASP A 70 1.27 4.81 4.79
N ILE A 71 0.87 4.80 3.50
CA ILE A 71 -0.50 5.00 3.05
C ILE A 71 -1.16 3.65 2.79
N GLY A 72 -2.26 3.39 3.50
CA GLY A 72 -2.86 2.07 3.55
C GLY A 72 -1.94 1.12 4.31
N CYS A 73 -1.51 1.53 5.52
CA CYS A 73 -0.49 0.80 6.29
C CYS A 73 -0.93 -0.62 6.69
N GLY A 74 -2.24 -0.90 6.59
CA GLY A 74 -2.80 -2.20 6.96
C GLY A 74 -2.41 -2.61 8.37
N PRO A 75 -2.00 -3.86 8.59
CA PRO A 75 -1.58 -4.34 9.91
C PRO A 75 -0.15 -3.93 10.30
N GLY A 76 0.47 -2.96 9.61
CA GLY A 76 1.70 -2.30 10.00
C GLY A 76 3.00 -3.07 9.75
N HIS A 77 3.05 -3.95 8.77
CA HIS A 77 4.29 -4.68 8.45
C HIS A 77 5.43 -3.76 8.03
N PHE A 78 5.14 -2.77 7.18
CA PHE A 78 6.12 -1.76 6.77
C PHE A 78 6.46 -0.81 7.93
N VAL A 79 5.47 -0.40 8.73
CA VAL A 79 5.67 0.44 9.93
C VAL A 79 6.72 -0.16 10.84
N VAL A 80 6.62 -1.47 11.16
CA VAL A 80 7.59 -2.19 12.01
C VAL A 80 9.02 -2.11 11.45
N GLU A 81 9.18 -2.34 10.15
CA GLU A 81 10.51 -2.30 9.52
C GLU A 81 11.08 -0.87 9.45
N PHE A 82 10.25 0.12 9.17
CA PHE A 82 10.69 1.51 9.20
C PHE A 82 11.12 1.96 10.60
N LEU A 83 10.43 1.47 11.65
CA LEU A 83 10.83 1.70 13.05
C LEU A 83 12.19 1.05 13.38
N LYS A 84 12.47 -0.15 12.85
CA LYS A 84 13.80 -0.78 12.98
C LYS A 84 14.89 0.04 12.29
N GLN A 85 14.56 0.74 11.21
CA GLN A 85 15.47 1.66 10.52
C GLN A 85 15.61 3.02 11.22
N GLY A 86 14.95 3.25 12.36
CA GLY A 86 14.99 4.52 13.12
C GLY A 86 14.24 5.66 12.43
N LYS A 87 13.19 5.38 11.64
CA LYS A 87 12.38 6.40 10.99
C LYS A 87 11.22 6.86 11.88
N LYS A 88 10.80 8.12 11.71
CA LYS A 88 9.50 8.60 12.21
C LYS A 88 8.43 8.27 11.18
N ILE A 89 7.29 7.77 11.63
CA ILE A 89 6.25 7.26 10.71
C ILE A 89 4.93 8.00 10.92
N THR A 90 4.28 8.31 9.81
CA THR A 90 2.84 8.59 9.79
C THR A 90 2.16 7.37 9.15
N ALA A 91 1.50 6.57 9.96
CA ALA A 91 0.74 5.38 9.54
C ALA A 91 -0.71 5.78 9.29
N LEU A 92 -1.14 5.73 8.05
CA LEU A 92 -2.47 6.12 7.61
C LEU A 92 -3.22 4.90 7.06
N ASP A 93 -4.42 4.68 7.56
CA ASP A 93 -5.35 3.69 7.01
C ASP A 93 -6.79 4.17 7.18
N ILE A 94 -7.68 3.66 6.33
CA ILE A 94 -9.12 3.94 6.39
C ILE A 94 -9.88 2.94 7.27
N ALA A 95 -9.28 1.77 7.56
CA ALA A 95 -9.86 0.69 8.33
C ALA A 95 -9.42 0.76 9.81
N PRO A 96 -10.33 1.00 10.76
CA PRO A 96 -10.00 1.10 12.19
C PRO A 96 -9.31 -0.15 12.74
N SER A 97 -9.76 -1.35 12.35
CA SER A 97 -9.19 -2.62 12.79
C SER A 97 -7.74 -2.81 12.34
N MET A 98 -7.38 -2.35 11.15
CA MET A 98 -6.02 -2.38 10.63
C MET A 98 -5.08 -1.48 11.45
N LEU A 99 -5.51 -0.25 11.74
CA LEU A 99 -4.75 0.67 12.59
C LEU A 99 -4.59 0.14 14.01
N GLU A 100 -5.60 -0.53 14.55
CA GLU A 100 -5.52 -1.11 15.90
C GLU A 100 -4.46 -2.22 15.97
N ILE A 101 -4.40 -3.10 14.96
CA ILE A 101 -3.35 -4.11 14.86
C ILE A 101 -1.96 -3.44 14.75
N THR A 102 -1.86 -2.38 13.96
CA THR A 102 -0.61 -1.62 13.82
C THR A 102 -0.18 -0.99 15.14
N LYS A 103 -1.10 -0.37 15.89
CA LYS A 103 -0.84 0.19 17.23
C LYS A 103 -0.32 -0.87 18.19
N GLN A 104 -0.94 -2.05 18.22
CA GLN A 104 -0.51 -3.15 19.10
C GLN A 104 0.92 -3.61 18.75
N ARG A 105 1.29 -3.69 17.47
CA ARG A 105 2.65 -4.03 17.04
C ARG A 105 3.68 -2.97 17.44
N VAL A 106 3.34 -1.71 17.26
CA VAL A 106 4.20 -0.58 17.64
C VAL A 106 4.40 -0.54 19.15
N LYS A 107 3.33 -0.73 19.92
CA LYS A 107 3.38 -0.84 21.39
C LYS A 107 4.29 -1.99 21.85
N ALA A 108 4.22 -3.14 21.19
CA ALA A 108 5.10 -4.28 21.50
C ALA A 108 6.58 -3.98 21.25
N MET A 109 6.91 -2.91 20.50
CA MET A 109 8.28 -2.43 20.29
C MET A 109 8.66 -1.28 21.23
N ASN A 110 7.74 -0.75 22.05
CA ASN A 110 7.90 0.46 22.88
C ASN A 110 8.31 1.67 22.04
N LYS A 111 7.64 1.89 20.89
CA LYS A 111 7.98 2.94 19.92
C LYS A 111 6.78 3.80 19.51
N GLU A 112 5.78 3.96 20.39
CA GLU A 112 4.57 4.71 20.12
C GLU A 112 4.82 6.18 19.79
N GLU A 113 5.84 6.77 20.41
CA GLU A 113 6.21 8.18 20.17
C GLU A 113 6.81 8.43 18.78
N GLU A 114 7.29 7.38 18.11
CA GLU A 114 7.84 7.47 16.76
C GLU A 114 6.75 7.40 15.66
N VAL A 115 5.48 7.10 16.03
CA VAL A 115 4.41 6.83 15.08
C VAL A 115 3.20 7.73 15.31
N LYS A 116 2.81 8.47 14.28
CA LYS A 116 1.54 9.16 14.21
C LYS A 116 0.53 8.28 13.49
N PHE A 117 -0.57 7.92 14.16
CA PHE A 117 -1.66 7.12 13.58
C PHE A 117 -2.77 8.01 13.06
N ILE A 118 -3.18 7.81 11.82
CA ILE A 118 -4.22 8.59 11.14
C ILE A 118 -5.30 7.63 10.62
N LEU A 119 -6.53 7.79 11.10
CA LEU A 119 -7.71 7.09 10.61
C LEU A 119 -8.48 8.01 9.68
N GLU A 120 -8.13 7.99 8.39
CA GLU A 120 -8.70 8.90 7.40
C GLU A 120 -8.47 8.37 5.98
N ASP A 121 -9.29 8.79 5.01
CA ASP A 121 -8.97 8.63 3.59
C ASP A 121 -7.77 9.49 3.23
N TYR A 122 -6.81 8.92 2.51
CA TYR A 122 -5.60 9.66 2.12
C TYR A 122 -5.90 10.92 1.31
N LEU A 123 -6.93 10.91 0.47
CA LEU A 123 -7.29 12.09 -0.32
C LEU A 123 -7.84 13.25 0.53
N ASP A 124 -8.30 12.97 1.74
CA ASP A 124 -8.79 13.97 2.68
C ASP A 124 -7.72 14.39 3.70
N TYR A 125 -6.77 13.52 4.00
CA TYR A 125 -5.65 13.80 4.90
C TYR A 125 -4.79 14.98 4.40
N ARG A 126 -4.37 15.83 5.33
CA ARG A 126 -3.45 16.96 5.06
C ARG A 126 -2.33 16.96 6.09
N PRO A 127 -1.10 16.56 5.70
CA PRO A 127 0.05 16.63 6.59
C PRO A 127 0.37 18.08 6.94
N LYS A 128 0.74 18.32 8.21
CA LYS A 128 1.19 19.67 8.63
C LYS A 128 2.54 20.03 8.02
N GLU A 129 3.38 19.04 7.81
CA GLU A 129 4.71 19.15 7.21
C GLU A 129 4.89 18.03 6.20
N LYS A 130 5.65 18.29 5.15
CA LYS A 130 5.99 17.27 4.16
C LYS A 130 6.89 16.21 4.77
N LEU A 131 6.65 14.96 4.42
CA LEU A 131 7.49 13.85 4.84
C LEU A 131 8.61 13.60 3.83
N ASP A 132 9.69 12.95 4.27
CA ASP A 132 10.81 12.64 3.36
C ASP A 132 10.41 11.63 2.29
N ALA A 133 9.66 10.59 2.67
CA ALA A 133 9.21 9.59 1.70
C ALA A 133 7.77 9.14 1.95
N ALA A 134 7.16 8.56 0.92
CA ALA A 134 5.91 7.81 1.03
C ALA A 134 6.08 6.35 0.60
N CYS A 135 5.44 5.45 1.35
CA CYS A 135 5.23 4.04 1.04
C CYS A 135 3.76 3.82 0.70
N VAL A 136 3.47 3.31 -0.51
CA VAL A 136 2.10 3.17 -1.04
C VAL A 136 1.95 1.76 -1.61
N MET A 137 1.94 0.76 -0.70
CA MET A 137 1.98 -0.65 -1.09
C MET A 137 0.62 -1.33 -0.98
N GLY A 138 0.10 -1.80 -2.13
CA GLY A 138 -1.22 -2.45 -2.19
C GLY A 138 -2.40 -1.48 -2.04
N PHE A 139 -2.16 -0.19 -2.16
CA PHE A 139 -3.17 0.87 -2.07
C PHE A 139 -3.80 1.17 -3.44
N PHE A 140 -3.00 1.18 -4.51
CA PHE A 140 -3.49 1.51 -5.86
C PHE A 140 -4.51 0.52 -6.39
N ASP A 141 -4.59 -0.67 -5.84
CA ASP A 141 -5.67 -1.64 -6.09
C ASP A 141 -7.09 -1.06 -5.91
N TYR A 142 -7.22 0.00 -5.10
CA TYR A 142 -8.49 0.60 -4.69
C TYR A 142 -8.64 2.06 -5.16
N VAL A 143 -7.74 2.54 -6.01
CA VAL A 143 -7.70 3.91 -6.50
C VAL A 143 -8.38 4.00 -7.86
N GLU A 144 -9.44 4.79 -7.99
CA GLU A 144 -10.13 5.04 -9.26
C GLU A 144 -9.41 6.10 -10.10
N ASP A 145 -8.84 7.11 -9.46
CA ASP A 145 -8.14 8.24 -10.08
C ASP A 145 -6.66 8.29 -9.63
N PRO A 146 -5.77 7.57 -10.33
CA PRO A 146 -4.35 7.55 -10.03
C PRO A 146 -3.68 8.92 -10.12
N VAL A 147 -4.12 9.76 -11.06
CA VAL A 147 -3.52 11.08 -11.29
C VAL A 147 -3.70 11.98 -10.06
N LYS A 148 -4.89 11.97 -9.49
CA LYS A 148 -5.19 12.75 -8.28
C LYS A 148 -4.32 12.33 -7.10
N VAL A 149 -4.15 11.01 -6.91
CA VAL A 149 -3.28 10.46 -5.85
C VAL A 149 -1.82 10.84 -6.10
N LEU A 150 -1.32 10.70 -7.33
CA LEU A 150 0.05 11.06 -7.70
C LEU A 150 0.34 12.55 -7.46
N LYS A 151 -0.55 13.45 -7.89
CA LYS A 151 -0.41 14.89 -7.64
C LYS A 151 -0.33 15.20 -6.15
N LYS A 152 -1.21 14.58 -5.35
CA LYS A 152 -1.18 14.77 -3.89
C LYS A 152 0.11 14.20 -3.25
N LEU A 153 0.59 13.05 -3.68
CA LEU A 153 1.86 12.49 -3.21
C LEU A 153 3.02 13.44 -3.48
N LEU A 154 3.05 14.08 -4.66
CA LEU A 154 4.06 15.09 -4.99
C LEU A 154 3.96 16.34 -4.11
N GLU A 155 2.78 16.70 -3.61
CA GLU A 155 2.60 17.79 -2.65
C GLU A 155 3.07 17.41 -1.26
N ASP A 156 2.76 16.21 -0.78
CA ASP A 156 2.95 15.77 0.60
C ASP A 156 4.38 15.27 0.92
N VAL A 157 5.18 14.95 -0.11
CA VAL A 157 6.50 14.30 0.03
C VAL A 157 7.62 15.15 -0.53
N ASN A 158 8.76 15.17 0.17
CA ASN A 158 9.92 15.97 -0.23
C ASN A 158 10.90 15.26 -1.15
N LYS A 159 11.13 13.95 -0.98
CA LYS A 159 12.27 13.27 -1.60
C LYS A 159 11.86 12.08 -2.47
N GLU A 160 11.32 11.01 -1.88
CA GLU A 160 11.09 9.78 -2.62
C GLU A 160 9.70 9.18 -2.35
N ILE A 161 9.06 8.64 -3.40
CA ILE A 161 7.77 7.98 -3.32
C ILE A 161 7.91 6.57 -3.89
N TYR A 162 7.46 5.57 -3.16
CA TYR A 162 7.48 4.17 -3.53
C TYR A 162 6.07 3.63 -3.64
N ILE A 163 5.70 3.14 -4.82
CA ILE A 163 4.33 2.70 -5.12
C ILE A 163 4.36 1.31 -5.73
N SER A 164 3.48 0.42 -5.26
CA SER A 164 3.15 -0.79 -6.01
C SER A 164 1.82 -0.62 -6.74
N ILE A 165 1.81 -0.92 -8.04
CA ILE A 165 0.63 -0.85 -8.89
C ILE A 165 0.33 -2.24 -9.46
N PRO A 166 -0.91 -2.74 -9.31
CA PRO A 166 -1.29 -4.03 -9.86
C PRO A 166 -1.44 -3.96 -11.38
N ASP A 167 -0.95 -4.98 -12.10
CA ASP A 167 -1.18 -5.08 -13.54
C ASP A 167 -2.56 -5.66 -13.86
N ASN A 168 -2.97 -5.48 -15.12
CA ASN A 168 -4.23 -5.99 -15.65
C ASN A 168 -4.06 -7.28 -16.48
N LYS A 169 -2.86 -7.88 -16.51
CA LYS A 169 -2.50 -9.00 -17.39
C LYS A 169 -2.67 -10.35 -16.70
N GLY A 170 -2.96 -11.36 -17.52
CA GLY A 170 -2.95 -12.77 -17.13
C GLY A 170 -4.21 -13.28 -16.39
N ILE A 171 -4.25 -14.59 -16.22
CA ILE A 171 -5.38 -15.32 -15.61
C ILE A 171 -5.62 -14.89 -14.15
N LEU A 172 -4.54 -14.56 -13.44
CA LEU A 172 -4.62 -14.12 -12.04
C LEU A 172 -5.30 -12.77 -11.87
N ALA A 173 -5.09 -11.84 -12.79
CA ALA A 173 -5.80 -10.56 -12.80
C ALA A 173 -7.31 -10.79 -12.97
N PHE A 174 -7.71 -11.73 -13.85
CA PHE A 174 -9.10 -12.10 -14.05
C PHE A 174 -9.73 -12.77 -12.80
N GLN A 175 -9.06 -13.75 -12.22
CA GLN A 175 -9.50 -14.40 -10.97
C GLN A 175 -9.63 -13.38 -9.82
N ARG A 176 -8.70 -12.43 -9.76
CA ARG A 176 -8.70 -11.37 -8.76
C ARG A 176 -9.93 -10.47 -8.93
N LYS A 177 -10.27 -10.07 -10.17
CA LYS A 177 -11.49 -9.30 -10.47
C LYS A 177 -12.75 -10.01 -10.00
N ILE A 178 -12.90 -11.32 -10.29
CA ILE A 178 -14.08 -12.09 -9.88
C ILE A 178 -14.18 -12.15 -8.35
N ARG A 179 -13.08 -12.50 -7.66
CA ARG A 179 -13.04 -12.62 -6.20
C ARG A 179 -13.40 -11.33 -5.49
N TYR A 180 -12.89 -10.19 -5.96
CA TYR A 180 -13.17 -8.89 -5.36
C TYR A 180 -14.60 -8.42 -5.66
N LYS A 181 -15.11 -8.71 -6.85
CA LYS A 181 -16.52 -8.45 -7.20
C LYS A 181 -17.48 -9.21 -6.28
N LEU A 182 -17.21 -10.49 -6.01
CA LEU A 182 -18.01 -11.32 -5.09
C LEU A 182 -17.99 -10.79 -3.65
N ARG A 183 -16.96 -10.02 -3.27
CA ARG A 183 -16.79 -9.43 -1.94
C ARG A 183 -17.23 -7.96 -1.86
N ASN A 184 -17.87 -7.44 -2.90
CA ASN A 184 -18.27 -6.03 -3.02
C ASN A 184 -17.13 -5.02 -2.74
N CYS A 185 -15.89 -5.43 -3.02
CA CYS A 185 -14.73 -4.56 -2.89
C CYS A 185 -14.29 -4.08 -4.28
N PRO A 186 -14.14 -2.78 -4.50
CA PRO A 186 -13.64 -2.26 -5.77
C PRO A 186 -12.20 -2.75 -6.03
N LEU A 187 -11.87 -3.04 -7.28
CA LEU A 187 -10.53 -3.41 -7.71
C LEU A 187 -10.22 -2.77 -9.04
N PHE A 188 -9.16 -1.97 -9.04
CA PHE A 188 -8.61 -1.32 -10.23
C PHE A 188 -7.30 -1.98 -10.62
N LEU A 189 -7.14 -2.31 -11.89
CA LEU A 189 -5.94 -2.91 -12.47
C LEU A 189 -5.52 -2.08 -13.66
N TYR A 190 -4.21 -1.85 -13.83
CA TYR A 190 -3.70 -0.86 -14.77
C TYR A 190 -2.76 -1.48 -15.79
N SER A 191 -2.79 -0.97 -17.03
CA SER A 191 -1.74 -1.28 -18.00
C SER A 191 -0.53 -0.37 -17.81
N LYS A 192 0.63 -0.78 -18.30
CA LYS A 192 1.86 0.02 -18.24
C LYS A 192 1.70 1.36 -18.98
N GLU A 193 1.02 1.31 -20.14
CA GLU A 193 0.76 2.47 -20.96
C GLU A 193 -0.09 3.50 -20.19
N TYR A 194 -1.15 3.05 -19.52
CA TYR A 194 -2.00 3.92 -18.71
C TYR A 194 -1.25 4.52 -17.51
N ILE A 195 -0.37 3.74 -16.86
CA ILE A 195 0.48 4.28 -15.78
C ILE A 195 1.39 5.39 -16.30
N ILE A 196 2.00 5.20 -17.48
CA ILE A 196 2.86 6.22 -18.11
C ILE A 196 2.07 7.49 -18.41
N GLU A 197 0.84 7.37 -18.91
CA GLU A 197 -0.05 8.51 -19.13
C GLU A 197 -0.38 9.23 -17.82
N CYS A 198 -0.72 8.50 -16.75
CA CYS A 198 -0.97 9.06 -15.42
C CYS A 198 0.26 9.82 -14.88
N LEU A 199 1.46 9.26 -15.02
CA LEU A 199 2.71 9.91 -14.59
C LEU A 199 2.99 11.18 -15.39
N LYS A 200 2.70 11.17 -16.69
CA LYS A 200 2.82 12.34 -17.56
C LYS A 200 1.84 13.44 -17.15
N GLU A 201 0.58 13.09 -16.92
CA GLU A 201 -0.47 14.03 -16.51
C GLU A 201 -0.23 14.58 -15.09
N ALA A 202 0.33 13.77 -14.20
CA ALA A 202 0.76 14.21 -12.88
C ALA A 202 2.04 15.05 -12.89
N GLY A 203 2.75 15.15 -14.03
CA GLY A 203 3.97 15.93 -14.19
C GLY A 203 5.24 15.28 -13.62
N CYS A 204 5.22 13.97 -13.32
CA CYS A 204 6.33 13.29 -12.66
C CYS A 204 7.01 12.19 -13.51
N LEU A 205 6.63 12.01 -14.77
CA LEU A 205 7.19 10.94 -15.61
C LEU A 205 8.73 10.97 -15.68
N LYS A 206 9.33 12.18 -15.84
CA LYS A 206 10.80 12.33 -15.99
C LYS A 206 11.59 11.97 -14.73
N ILE A 207 10.95 12.00 -13.56
CA ILE A 207 11.57 11.69 -12.27
C ILE A 207 11.11 10.33 -11.72
N SER A 208 10.44 9.52 -12.56
CA SER A 208 9.88 8.21 -12.20
C SER A 208 10.66 7.08 -12.85
N GLU A 209 10.93 6.04 -12.06
CA GLU A 209 11.43 4.74 -12.51
C GLU A 209 10.30 3.72 -12.39
N ILE A 210 10.10 2.89 -13.41
CA ILE A 210 9.07 1.83 -13.44
C ILE A 210 9.77 0.48 -13.57
N ASP A 211 9.76 -0.31 -12.51
CA ASP A 211 10.28 -1.67 -12.52
C ASP A 211 9.12 -2.66 -12.67
N GLU A 212 9.23 -3.59 -13.60
CA GLU A 212 8.28 -4.70 -13.72
C GLU A 212 8.51 -5.72 -12.60
N MET A 213 7.42 -6.19 -12.02
CA MET A 213 7.40 -7.20 -10.97
C MET A 213 6.50 -8.36 -11.39
N ASP A 214 6.56 -9.46 -10.66
CA ASP A 214 5.78 -10.68 -10.96
C ASP A 214 4.26 -10.42 -11.16
N ARG A 215 3.69 -9.37 -10.51
CA ARG A 215 2.25 -9.07 -10.52
C ARG A 215 1.91 -7.60 -10.61
N GLY A 216 2.70 -6.85 -11.33
CA GLY A 216 2.47 -5.41 -11.50
C GLY A 216 3.75 -4.64 -11.66
N TYR A 217 3.75 -3.44 -11.13
CA TYR A 217 4.84 -2.49 -11.30
C TYR A 217 5.23 -1.91 -9.97
N PHE A 218 6.52 -1.67 -9.80
CA PHE A 218 7.05 -0.91 -8.69
C PHE A 218 7.56 0.44 -9.22
N LEU A 219 6.95 1.52 -8.75
CA LEU A 219 7.36 2.87 -9.12
C LEU A 219 8.24 3.45 -8.02
N THR A 220 9.31 4.12 -8.45
CA THR A 220 10.12 4.99 -7.60
C THR A 220 10.09 6.38 -8.22
N ILE A 221 9.56 7.37 -7.49
CA ILE A 221 9.55 8.77 -7.92
C ILE A 221 10.57 9.50 -7.04
N LYS A 222 11.57 10.17 -7.66
CA LYS A 222 12.63 10.93 -6.98
C LYS A 222 12.46 12.40 -7.28
N LYS A 223 12.29 13.21 -6.23
CA LYS A 223 12.12 14.67 -6.33
C LYS A 223 13.44 15.39 -6.13
#